data_3c4027df825deaac659f454b0cc53e3d
#
_entry.id   3c4027df825deaac659f454b0cc53e3d
#
_cell.length_a   1.000
_cell.length_b   1.000
_cell.length_c   1.000
_cell.angle_alpha   90.00
_cell.angle_beta   90.00
_cell.angle_gamma   90.00
#
_symmetry.space_group_name_H-M   'P 1'
#
loop_
_entity.id
_entity.type
_entity.pdbx_description
1 polymer ?
#
loop_
_entity_poly.entity_id
_entity_poly.type
_entity_poly.pdbx_seq_one_letter_code
_entity_poly.pdbx_strand_id
1 'polypeptide(L)'
;NAYPSLQLTLADNDDHVEYQVMDYLNQQPGGQCFYVENTLLPGLFALLFWPAIYAPVSGAFFHPFQSGPADLFRDYFARLREEEINAAFLALQNGSYADVIRTRFTQKQGISCPLIHWGWLSADVVEKALAVIPAAQLEAIFRHLLRDLKNHGRGLPDLIWLGDKPGEWKLIEVKGPGDRLQDHQKLWLEFFLQQGIAAE
;
A
#
# COMPACT_ATOMS: atom_id res chain seq x y z
N ASN A 1 5.87 21.60 -12.43
CA ASN A 1 7.00 20.76 -12.04
C ASN A 1 6.80 19.37 -12.63
N ALA A 2 7.77 18.92 -13.43
CA ALA A 2 7.73 17.57 -13.98
C ALA A 2 8.12 16.58 -12.87
N TYR A 3 7.37 15.48 -12.75
CA TYR A 3 7.75 14.35 -11.89
C TYR A 3 8.95 13.62 -12.51
N PRO A 4 9.79 12.93 -11.70
CA PRO A 4 10.75 12.00 -12.26
C PRO A 4 10.03 11.02 -13.18
N SER A 5 10.57 10.76 -14.34
CA SER A 5 9.95 9.86 -15.31
C SER A 5 10.98 9.18 -16.19
N LEU A 6 10.68 7.97 -16.58
CA LEU A 6 11.43 7.19 -17.55
C LEU A 6 10.53 6.85 -18.73
N GLN A 7 11.00 7.14 -19.94
CA GLN A 7 10.30 6.73 -21.14
C GLN A 7 10.86 5.41 -21.65
N LEU A 8 9.98 4.43 -21.83
CA LEU A 8 10.32 3.12 -22.37
C LEU A 8 9.69 2.96 -23.76
N THR A 9 10.44 2.35 -24.67
CA THR A 9 9.90 1.87 -25.94
C THR A 9 9.75 0.35 -25.84
N LEU A 10 8.52 -0.12 -25.80
CA LEU A 10 8.18 -1.54 -25.65
C LEU A 10 7.60 -2.07 -26.96
N ALA A 11 7.66 -3.40 -27.13
CA ALA A 11 7.05 -4.06 -28.29
C ALA A 11 5.53 -3.85 -28.27
N ASP A 12 4.94 -3.61 -29.41
CA ASP A 12 3.49 -3.54 -29.57
C ASP A 12 2.93 -4.97 -29.43
N ASN A 13 2.16 -5.17 -28.39
CA ASN A 13 1.46 -6.43 -28.14
C ASN A 13 0.10 -6.16 -27.45
N ASP A 14 -0.71 -7.18 -27.27
CA ASP A 14 -2.06 -7.08 -26.70
C ASP A 14 -2.08 -7.01 -25.16
N ASP A 15 -0.92 -7.02 -24.49
CA ASP A 15 -0.85 -6.95 -23.04
C ASP A 15 -1.08 -5.54 -22.52
N HIS A 16 -1.63 -5.44 -21.31
CA HIS A 16 -1.73 -4.17 -20.61
C HIS A 16 -0.34 -3.54 -20.40
N VAL A 17 -0.24 -2.22 -20.58
CA VAL A 17 1.02 -1.50 -20.52
C VAL A 17 1.74 -1.69 -19.19
N GLU A 18 1.01 -1.79 -18.10
CA GLU A 18 1.55 -2.03 -16.75
C GLU A 18 2.30 -3.35 -16.67
N TYR A 19 1.76 -4.43 -17.26
CA TYR A 19 2.42 -5.75 -17.30
C TYR A 19 3.65 -5.76 -18.20
N GLN A 20 3.62 -5.01 -19.30
CA GLN A 20 4.78 -4.87 -20.19
C GLN A 20 5.93 -4.15 -19.46
N VAL A 21 5.64 -3.08 -18.73
CA VAL A 21 6.64 -2.36 -17.92
C VAL A 21 7.16 -3.26 -16.80
N MET A 22 6.28 -3.99 -16.12
CA MET A 22 6.66 -4.94 -15.07
C MET A 22 7.61 -6.01 -15.62
N ASP A 23 7.30 -6.61 -16.76
CA ASP A 23 8.13 -7.63 -17.39
C ASP A 23 9.50 -7.08 -17.81
N TYR A 24 9.53 -5.88 -18.37
CA TYR A 24 10.78 -5.20 -18.70
C TYR A 24 11.66 -5.00 -17.45
N LEU A 25 11.08 -4.51 -16.35
CA LEU A 25 11.82 -4.27 -15.11
C LEU A 25 12.29 -5.58 -14.46
N ASN A 26 11.51 -6.66 -14.58
CA ASN A 26 11.89 -7.98 -14.05
C ASN A 26 13.01 -8.66 -14.86
N GLN A 27 13.31 -8.20 -16.06
CA GLN A 27 14.49 -8.62 -16.83
C GLN A 27 15.78 -7.91 -16.38
N GLN A 28 15.65 -6.82 -15.62
CA GLN A 28 16.80 -6.10 -15.07
C GLN A 28 17.27 -6.73 -13.76
N PRO A 29 18.60 -6.76 -13.49
CA PRO A 29 19.12 -7.29 -12.23
C PRO A 29 18.86 -6.34 -11.06
N GLY A 30 18.94 -6.88 -9.85
CA GLY A 30 18.99 -6.10 -8.61
C GLY A 30 17.67 -5.96 -7.85
N GLY A 31 16.56 -6.50 -8.35
CA GLY A 31 15.29 -6.45 -7.68
C GLY A 31 14.18 -7.14 -8.43
N GLN A 32 12.96 -6.99 -7.92
CA GLN A 32 11.75 -7.54 -8.52
C GLN A 32 10.64 -6.50 -8.53
N CYS A 33 9.89 -6.45 -9.63
CA CYS A 33 8.74 -5.58 -9.81
C CYS A 33 7.43 -6.36 -9.66
N PHE A 34 6.48 -5.77 -8.95
CA PHE A 34 5.15 -6.33 -8.72
C PHE A 34 4.06 -5.34 -9.13
N TYR A 35 2.96 -5.86 -9.67
CA TYR A 35 1.74 -5.09 -9.83
C TYR A 35 0.98 -5.01 -8.51
N VAL A 36 0.74 -3.80 -8.00
CA VAL A 36 0.25 -3.58 -6.64
C VAL A 36 -0.79 -2.46 -6.51
N GLU A 37 -1.34 -2.00 -7.61
CA GLU A 37 -2.27 -0.87 -7.63
C GLU A 37 -3.31 -0.93 -6.50
N ASN A 38 -3.26 0.03 -5.58
CA ASN A 38 -4.19 0.16 -4.44
C ASN A 38 -4.36 -1.10 -3.56
N THR A 39 -3.46 -2.08 -3.63
CA THR A 39 -3.62 -3.36 -2.91
C THR A 39 -2.54 -3.62 -1.86
N LEU A 40 -1.26 -3.36 -2.15
CA LEU A 40 -0.18 -3.68 -1.22
C LEU A 40 -0.18 -2.76 0.01
N LEU A 41 -0.05 -1.46 -0.18
CA LEU A 41 0.06 -0.53 0.95
C LEU A 41 -1.21 -0.48 1.81
N PRO A 42 -2.41 -0.41 1.23
CA PRO A 42 -3.64 -0.57 2.02
C PRO A 42 -3.75 -1.93 2.71
N GLY A 43 -3.30 -3.01 2.08
CA GLY A 43 -3.29 -4.35 2.67
C GLY A 43 -2.35 -4.46 3.86
N LEU A 44 -1.13 -3.98 3.76
CA LEU A 44 -0.17 -3.93 4.88
C LEU A 44 -0.71 -3.05 6.03
N PHE A 45 -1.30 -1.91 5.69
CA PHE A 45 -1.98 -1.06 6.66
C PHE A 45 -3.07 -1.83 7.41
N ALA A 46 -3.96 -2.49 6.71
CA ALA A 46 -5.07 -3.23 7.32
C ALA A 46 -4.59 -4.36 8.23
N LEU A 47 -3.54 -5.07 7.83
CA LEU A 47 -2.96 -6.13 8.64
C LEU A 47 -2.34 -5.61 9.94
N LEU A 48 -1.62 -4.49 9.88
CA LEU A 48 -1.04 -3.87 11.07
C LEU A 48 -2.10 -3.23 11.97
N PHE A 49 -3.07 -2.54 11.37
CA PHE A 49 -4.14 -1.83 12.07
C PHE A 49 -5.40 -2.68 12.29
N TRP A 50 -5.32 -3.99 12.11
CA TRP A 50 -6.46 -4.90 12.27
C TRP A 50 -7.21 -4.71 13.58
N PRO A 51 -6.56 -4.61 14.75
CA PRO A 51 -7.27 -4.36 16.01
C PRO A 51 -8.01 -3.02 16.04
N ALA A 52 -7.49 -2.00 15.37
CA ALA A 52 -8.17 -0.71 15.26
C ALA A 52 -9.40 -0.80 14.35
N ILE A 53 -9.27 -1.45 13.18
CA ILE A 53 -10.39 -1.63 12.24
C ILE A 53 -11.54 -2.38 12.92
N TYR A 54 -11.24 -3.45 13.63
CA TYR A 54 -12.24 -4.34 14.25
C TYR A 54 -12.44 -4.09 15.74
N ALA A 55 -12.02 -2.94 16.26
CA ALA A 55 -12.31 -2.53 17.63
C ALA A 55 -13.83 -2.43 17.88
N PRO A 56 -14.31 -2.83 19.07
CA PRO A 56 -15.74 -2.83 19.39
C PRO A 56 -16.26 -1.41 19.68
N VAL A 57 -16.17 -0.53 18.70
CA VAL A 57 -16.67 0.85 18.79
C VAL A 57 -18.18 0.85 18.65
N SER A 58 -18.87 1.59 19.53
CA SER A 58 -20.33 1.72 19.49
C SER A 58 -20.80 2.25 18.13
N GLY A 59 -21.75 1.56 17.52
CA GLY A 59 -22.31 1.93 16.21
C GLY A 59 -21.45 1.53 15.00
N ALA A 60 -20.28 0.95 15.21
CA ALA A 60 -19.42 0.51 14.11
C ALA A 60 -19.88 -0.80 13.46
N PHE A 61 -20.41 -1.72 14.27
CA PHE A 61 -20.89 -3.02 13.81
C PHE A 61 -22.32 -3.25 14.29
N PHE A 62 -23.23 -3.58 13.38
CA PHE A 62 -24.64 -3.78 13.69
C PHE A 62 -25.25 -5.02 13.03
N HIS A 63 -24.49 -5.79 12.25
CA HIS A 63 -24.89 -7.12 11.81
C HIS A 63 -23.65 -8.02 11.53
N PRO A 64 -23.82 -9.36 11.62
CA PRO A 64 -22.70 -10.30 11.61
C PRO A 64 -21.99 -10.44 10.24
N PHE A 65 -22.62 -10.02 9.16
CA PHE A 65 -22.05 -10.12 7.80
C PHE A 65 -21.32 -8.85 7.34
N GLN A 66 -21.15 -7.89 8.21
CA GLN A 66 -20.48 -6.64 7.91
C GLN A 66 -18.96 -6.88 7.78
N SER A 67 -18.38 -6.55 6.62
CA SER A 67 -16.97 -6.81 6.33
C SER A 67 -16.01 -5.85 7.04
N GLY A 68 -16.49 -4.69 7.45
CA GLY A 68 -15.72 -3.67 8.16
C GLY A 68 -16.62 -2.72 8.92
N PRO A 69 -16.05 -1.84 9.75
CA PRO A 69 -16.84 -0.92 10.55
C PRO A 69 -17.54 0.13 9.67
N ALA A 70 -18.75 0.52 10.06
CA ALA A 70 -19.54 1.52 9.33
C ALA A 70 -18.83 2.87 9.23
N ASP A 71 -17.93 3.18 10.15
CA ASP A 71 -17.20 4.42 10.23
C ASP A 71 -15.79 4.39 9.63
N LEU A 72 -15.41 3.30 8.95
CA LEU A 72 -14.04 3.13 8.40
C LEU A 72 -13.58 4.32 7.56
N PHE A 73 -14.48 4.88 6.76
CA PHE A 73 -14.20 5.98 5.84
C PHE A 73 -14.69 7.35 6.36
N ARG A 74 -14.94 7.45 7.66
CA ARG A 74 -15.32 8.71 8.31
C ARG A 74 -14.11 9.41 8.91
N ASP A 75 -14.18 10.72 8.98
CA ASP A 75 -13.09 11.55 9.53
C ASP A 75 -12.81 11.32 11.02
N TYR A 76 -13.78 10.79 11.75
CA TYR A 76 -13.65 10.46 13.16
C TYR A 76 -13.19 9.01 13.45
N PHE A 77 -12.92 8.20 12.42
CA PHE A 77 -12.49 6.81 12.59
C PHE A 77 -11.31 6.67 13.55
N ALA A 78 -10.24 7.43 13.32
CA ALA A 78 -9.02 7.38 14.12
C ALA A 78 -9.24 7.84 15.56
N ARG A 79 -10.05 8.87 15.76
CA ARG A 79 -10.32 9.43 17.08
C ARG A 79 -10.98 8.42 18.05
N LEU A 80 -11.79 7.52 17.52
CA LEU A 80 -12.47 6.50 18.31
C LEU A 80 -11.61 5.24 18.57
N ARG A 81 -10.38 5.20 18.07
CA ARG A 81 -9.47 4.03 18.12
C ARG A 81 -8.04 4.42 18.46
N GLU A 82 -7.88 5.46 19.23
CA GLU A 82 -6.56 6.06 19.52
C GLU A 82 -5.60 5.05 20.15
N GLU A 83 -6.07 4.22 21.07
CA GLU A 83 -5.24 3.22 21.75
C GLU A 83 -4.69 2.18 20.77
N GLU A 84 -5.55 1.60 19.95
CA GLU A 84 -5.17 0.58 18.98
C GLU A 84 -4.27 1.15 17.87
N ILE A 85 -4.53 2.37 17.44
CA ILE A 85 -3.72 3.08 16.45
C ILE A 85 -2.34 3.39 17.00
N ASN A 86 -2.25 3.88 18.22
CA ASN A 86 -0.96 4.13 18.89
C ASN A 86 -0.14 2.84 19.05
N ALA A 87 -0.79 1.73 19.38
CA ALA A 87 -0.13 0.42 19.46
C ALA A 87 0.45 -0.01 18.12
N ALA A 88 -0.24 0.22 17.01
CA ALA A 88 0.26 -0.08 15.68
C ALA A 88 1.49 0.77 15.31
N PHE A 89 1.47 2.06 15.58
CA PHE A 89 2.64 2.91 15.35
C PHE A 89 3.81 2.57 16.27
N LEU A 90 3.54 2.17 17.51
CA LEU A 90 4.58 1.67 18.41
C LEU A 90 5.26 0.41 17.85
N ALA A 91 4.50 -0.50 17.25
CA ALA A 91 5.05 -1.68 16.60
C ALA A 91 6.00 -1.33 15.44
N LEU A 92 5.70 -0.28 14.66
CA LEU A 92 6.62 0.24 13.64
C LEU A 92 7.90 0.81 14.26
N GLN A 93 7.78 1.52 15.36
CA GLN A 93 8.91 2.17 16.03
C GLN A 93 9.83 1.18 16.75
N ASN A 94 9.29 0.10 17.32
CA ASN A 94 10.06 -0.91 18.05
C ASN A 94 10.49 -2.10 17.18
N GLY A 95 10.08 -2.15 15.91
CA GLY A 95 10.47 -3.18 14.96
C GLY A 95 9.61 -4.46 14.97
N SER A 96 8.62 -4.57 15.84
CA SER A 96 7.74 -5.76 15.91
C SER A 96 6.71 -5.84 14.80
N TYR A 97 6.50 -4.79 14.04
CA TYR A 97 5.47 -4.68 12.99
C TYR A 97 5.55 -5.78 11.94
N ALA A 98 6.75 -6.18 11.53
CA ALA A 98 6.93 -7.19 10.48
C ALA A 98 6.36 -8.55 10.90
N ASP A 99 6.68 -9.01 12.10
CA ASP A 99 6.15 -10.25 12.63
C ASP A 99 4.64 -10.18 12.88
N VAL A 100 4.15 -9.04 13.32
CA VAL A 100 2.71 -8.80 13.47
C VAL A 100 1.99 -8.91 12.13
N ILE A 101 2.50 -8.27 11.09
CA ILE A 101 1.91 -8.34 9.74
C ILE A 101 1.95 -9.77 9.21
N ARG A 102 3.09 -10.47 9.30
CA ARG A 102 3.21 -11.88 8.86
C ARG A 102 2.22 -12.79 9.55
N THR A 103 2.12 -12.67 10.87
CA THR A 103 1.21 -13.49 11.67
C THR A 103 -0.24 -13.25 11.24
N ARG A 104 -0.66 -12.01 11.10
CA ARG A 104 -2.01 -11.67 10.68
C ARG A 104 -2.29 -12.03 9.23
N PHE A 105 -1.31 -11.86 8.35
CA PHE A 105 -1.43 -12.31 6.95
C PHE A 105 -1.81 -13.79 6.88
N THR A 106 -1.18 -14.63 7.68
CA THR A 106 -1.48 -16.06 7.75
C THR A 106 -2.82 -16.34 8.43
N GLN A 107 -3.07 -15.72 9.58
CA GLN A 107 -4.27 -15.99 10.39
C GLN A 107 -5.56 -15.44 9.78
N LYS A 108 -5.47 -14.35 9.02
CA LYS A 108 -6.65 -13.64 8.49
C LYS A 108 -6.95 -13.97 7.03
N GLN A 109 -6.23 -14.92 6.43
CA GLN A 109 -6.43 -15.31 5.02
C GLN A 109 -7.91 -15.54 4.70
N GLY A 110 -8.39 -14.84 3.67
CA GLY A 110 -9.75 -14.97 3.17
C GLY A 110 -10.83 -14.28 4.03
N ILE A 111 -10.47 -13.69 5.16
CA ILE A 111 -11.43 -12.91 5.94
C ILE A 111 -11.68 -11.58 5.23
N SER A 112 -12.93 -11.32 4.89
CA SER A 112 -13.33 -10.11 4.17
C SER A 112 -12.96 -8.86 4.95
N CYS A 113 -12.21 -7.98 4.30
CA CYS A 113 -11.82 -6.67 4.85
C CYS A 113 -11.85 -5.64 3.71
N PRO A 114 -12.48 -4.46 3.90
CA PRO A 114 -12.62 -3.47 2.83
C PRO A 114 -11.29 -2.94 2.28
N LEU A 115 -10.20 -3.06 3.04
CA LEU A 115 -8.86 -2.58 2.66
C LEU A 115 -7.95 -3.68 2.12
N ILE A 116 -8.39 -4.94 2.12
CA ILE A 116 -7.57 -6.07 1.65
C ILE A 116 -8.22 -6.71 0.43
N HIS A 117 -7.46 -6.78 -0.65
CA HIS A 117 -7.80 -7.57 -1.83
C HIS A 117 -6.94 -8.84 -1.82
N TRP A 118 -7.43 -9.92 -1.21
CA TRP A 118 -6.66 -11.15 -1.00
C TRP A 118 -6.10 -11.76 -2.27
N GLY A 119 -6.82 -11.66 -3.40
CA GLY A 119 -6.36 -12.17 -4.68
C GLY A 119 -5.12 -11.46 -5.25
N TRP A 120 -4.81 -10.27 -4.77
CA TRP A 120 -3.67 -9.44 -5.21
C TRP A 120 -2.58 -9.29 -4.15
N LEU A 121 -2.80 -9.78 -2.94
CA LEU A 121 -1.86 -9.69 -1.82
C LEU A 121 -1.16 -11.04 -1.63
N SER A 122 -0.10 -11.28 -2.38
CA SER A 122 0.67 -12.53 -2.30
C SER A 122 1.64 -12.55 -1.11
N ALA A 123 1.95 -13.75 -0.61
CA ALA A 123 2.98 -13.92 0.42
C ALA A 123 4.35 -13.39 -0.03
N ASP A 124 4.67 -13.57 -1.30
CA ASP A 124 5.97 -13.14 -1.88
C ASP A 124 6.12 -11.62 -1.83
N VAL A 125 5.12 -10.86 -2.28
CA VAL A 125 5.20 -9.39 -2.25
C VAL A 125 5.19 -8.86 -0.82
N VAL A 126 4.41 -9.46 0.08
CA VAL A 126 4.38 -9.06 1.50
C VAL A 126 5.75 -9.26 2.14
N GLU A 127 6.37 -10.43 1.98
CA GLU A 127 7.69 -10.72 2.55
C GLU A 127 8.77 -9.79 2.01
N LYS A 128 8.80 -9.56 0.70
CA LYS A 128 9.77 -8.65 0.09
C LYS A 128 9.56 -7.20 0.52
N ALA A 129 8.33 -6.74 0.60
CA ALA A 129 8.02 -5.40 1.07
C ALA A 129 8.48 -5.19 2.53
N LEU A 130 8.22 -6.16 3.41
CA LEU A 130 8.66 -6.11 4.81
C LEU A 130 10.18 -6.15 4.95
N ALA A 131 10.88 -6.82 4.05
CA ALA A 131 12.35 -6.88 4.06
C ALA A 131 13.01 -5.58 3.56
N VAL A 132 12.37 -4.85 2.64
CA VAL A 132 12.99 -3.77 1.86
C VAL A 132 12.49 -2.38 2.26
N ILE A 133 11.19 -2.22 2.55
CA ILE A 133 10.63 -0.91 2.88
C ILE A 133 10.97 -0.55 4.33
N PRO A 134 11.69 0.57 4.58
CA PRO A 134 12.01 1.00 5.93
C PRO A 134 10.78 1.29 6.77
N ALA A 135 10.81 0.93 8.04
CA ALA A 135 9.70 1.15 8.98
C ALA A 135 9.27 2.62 9.07
N ALA A 136 10.22 3.54 9.04
CA ALA A 136 9.93 4.99 9.09
C ALA A 136 9.16 5.46 7.84
N GLN A 137 9.42 4.89 6.68
CA GLN A 137 8.69 5.20 5.45
C GLN A 137 7.29 4.58 5.46
N LEU A 138 7.15 3.35 5.95
CA LEU A 138 5.82 2.75 6.19
C LEU A 138 5.00 3.57 7.19
N GLU A 139 5.61 4.05 8.27
CA GLU A 139 4.93 4.92 9.23
C GLU A 139 4.40 6.19 8.57
N ALA A 140 5.21 6.87 7.77
CA ALA A 140 4.79 8.06 7.04
C ALA A 140 3.61 7.78 6.09
N ILE A 141 3.68 6.67 5.36
CA ILE A 141 2.62 6.23 4.44
C ILE A 141 1.34 5.91 5.22
N PHE A 142 1.42 5.17 6.31
CA PHE A 142 0.26 4.77 7.11
C PHE A 142 -0.39 5.97 7.82
N ARG A 143 0.39 6.93 8.28
CA ARG A 143 -0.14 8.19 8.82
C ARG A 143 -0.90 8.97 7.74
N HIS A 144 -0.37 9.00 6.53
CA HIS A 144 -1.02 9.66 5.40
C HIS A 144 -2.33 8.97 5.00
N LEU A 145 -2.33 7.64 4.91
CA LEU A 145 -3.54 6.85 4.67
C LEU A 145 -4.61 7.12 5.72
N LEU A 146 -4.21 7.14 6.99
CA LEU A 146 -5.14 7.28 8.12
C LEU A 146 -5.81 8.65 8.19
N ARG A 147 -5.21 9.69 7.61
CA ARG A 147 -5.80 11.03 7.54
C ARG A 147 -7.09 11.07 6.73
N ASP A 148 -7.17 10.24 5.69
CA ASP A 148 -8.34 10.17 4.81
C ASP A 148 -8.37 8.82 4.08
N LEU A 149 -8.77 7.77 4.77
CA LEU A 149 -8.82 6.41 4.20
C LEU A 149 -9.72 6.33 2.96
N LYS A 150 -10.75 7.15 2.89
CA LYS A 150 -11.66 7.17 1.73
C LYS A 150 -10.95 7.61 0.45
N ASN A 151 -10.21 8.70 0.51
CA ASN A 151 -9.57 9.30 -0.66
C ASN A 151 -8.16 8.77 -0.87
N HIS A 152 -7.39 8.53 0.19
CA HIS A 152 -6.01 8.04 0.10
C HIS A 152 -5.90 6.55 -0.21
N GLY A 153 -6.98 5.77 -0.10
CA GLY A 153 -6.99 4.36 -0.49
C GLY A 153 -6.96 4.11 -2.00
N ARG A 154 -6.88 5.15 -2.82
CA ARG A 154 -6.82 5.08 -4.28
C ARG A 154 -5.83 6.10 -4.84
N GLY A 155 -5.45 5.92 -6.10
CA GLY A 155 -4.45 6.77 -6.75
C GLY A 155 -3.01 6.41 -6.39
N LEU A 156 -2.80 5.30 -5.70
CA LEU A 156 -1.48 4.73 -5.47
C LEU A 156 -0.89 4.21 -6.79
N PRO A 157 0.44 4.29 -6.96
CA PRO A 157 1.11 3.83 -8.17
C PRO A 157 0.84 2.37 -8.51
N ASP A 158 0.86 2.05 -9.81
CA ASP A 158 0.54 0.72 -10.33
C ASP A 158 1.52 -0.35 -9.90
N LEU A 159 2.81 -0.03 -9.89
CA LEU A 159 3.89 -0.97 -9.68
C LEU A 159 4.75 -0.58 -8.47
N ILE A 160 5.31 -1.59 -7.82
CA ILE A 160 6.40 -1.45 -6.86
C ILE A 160 7.61 -2.24 -7.36
N TRP A 161 8.76 -1.59 -7.34
CA TRP A 161 10.04 -2.27 -7.51
C TRP A 161 10.72 -2.41 -6.15
N LEU A 162 11.06 -3.63 -5.79
CA LEU A 162 11.73 -3.98 -4.55
C LEU A 162 13.11 -4.54 -4.87
N GLY A 163 14.14 -3.84 -4.43
CA GLY A 163 15.52 -4.25 -4.63
C GLY A 163 15.95 -5.40 -3.72
N ASP A 164 17.21 -5.79 -3.84
CA ASP A 164 17.80 -6.89 -3.06
C ASP A 164 18.28 -6.44 -1.67
N LYS A 165 18.36 -5.14 -1.41
CA LYS A 165 18.86 -4.57 -0.14
C LYS A 165 17.78 -3.72 0.53
N PRO A 166 17.79 -3.66 1.88
CA PRO A 166 16.90 -2.77 2.62
C PRO A 166 17.03 -1.32 2.15
N GLY A 167 15.89 -0.64 1.94
CA GLY A 167 15.81 0.73 1.47
C GLY A 167 15.87 0.91 -0.05
N GLU A 168 16.18 -0.12 -0.80
CA GLU A 168 16.21 -0.07 -2.27
C GLU A 168 14.83 -0.40 -2.84
N TRP A 169 13.98 0.60 -2.97
CA TRP A 169 12.64 0.41 -3.53
C TRP A 169 12.12 1.68 -4.18
N LYS A 170 11.17 1.52 -5.09
CA LYS A 170 10.47 2.65 -5.70
C LYS A 170 9.05 2.27 -6.12
N LEU A 171 8.23 3.28 -6.26
CA LEU A 171 6.87 3.19 -6.79
C LEU A 171 6.83 3.74 -8.20
N ILE A 172 6.06 3.11 -9.08
CA ILE A 172 6.00 3.44 -10.49
C ILE A 172 4.54 3.54 -10.92
N GLU A 173 4.17 4.73 -11.40
CA GLU A 173 2.91 4.99 -12.08
C GLU A 173 3.12 4.83 -13.58
N VAL A 174 2.39 3.94 -14.21
CA VAL A 174 2.54 3.66 -15.64
C VAL A 174 1.54 4.46 -16.45
N LYS A 175 2.00 5.04 -17.55
CA LYS A 175 1.15 5.76 -18.52
C LYS A 175 1.45 5.28 -19.93
N GLY A 176 0.41 4.86 -20.62
CA GLY A 176 0.47 4.58 -22.04
C GLY A 176 0.34 5.86 -22.89
N PRO A 177 0.47 5.72 -24.22
CA PRO A 177 0.29 6.85 -25.13
C PRO A 177 -1.09 7.50 -24.97
N GLY A 178 -1.12 8.81 -24.71
CA GLY A 178 -2.35 9.56 -24.51
C GLY A 178 -2.89 9.61 -23.10
N ASP A 179 -2.37 8.81 -22.18
CA ASP A 179 -2.77 8.83 -20.77
C ASP A 179 -2.24 10.08 -20.06
N ARG A 180 -2.99 10.49 -19.03
CA ARG A 180 -2.62 11.62 -18.18
C ARG A 180 -2.71 11.24 -16.71
N LEU A 181 -1.79 11.77 -15.92
CA LEU A 181 -1.87 11.69 -14.47
C LEU A 181 -3.14 12.38 -13.96
N GLN A 182 -3.91 11.65 -13.16
CA GLN A 182 -5.06 12.19 -12.46
C GLN A 182 -4.64 12.89 -11.17
N ASP A 183 -5.50 13.76 -10.63
CA ASP A 183 -5.14 14.59 -9.48
C ASP A 183 -4.80 13.76 -8.23
N HIS A 184 -5.55 12.69 -7.96
CA HIS A 184 -5.27 11.81 -6.82
C HIS A 184 -3.96 11.02 -6.99
N GLN A 185 -3.54 10.71 -8.23
CA GLN A 185 -2.24 10.10 -8.52
C GLN A 185 -1.10 11.10 -8.30
N LYS A 186 -1.27 12.35 -8.74
CA LYS A 186 -0.30 13.42 -8.50
C LYS A 186 -0.08 13.66 -7.00
N LEU A 187 -1.16 13.69 -6.21
CA LEU A 187 -1.08 13.90 -4.76
C LEU A 187 -0.24 12.80 -4.08
N TRP A 188 -0.38 11.54 -4.49
CA TRP A 188 0.44 10.46 -3.97
C TRP A 188 1.91 10.58 -4.40
N LEU A 189 2.17 10.87 -5.68
CA LEU A 189 3.55 11.08 -6.16
C LEU A 189 4.24 12.22 -5.42
N GLU A 190 3.56 13.33 -5.23
CA GLU A 190 4.06 14.47 -4.45
C GLU A 190 4.37 14.09 -3.01
N PHE A 191 3.47 13.34 -2.37
CA PHE A 191 3.69 12.85 -1.01
C PHE A 191 4.94 11.98 -0.92
N PHE A 192 5.09 11.00 -1.80
CA PHE A 192 6.27 10.12 -1.80
C PHE A 192 7.57 10.91 -1.97
N LEU A 193 7.62 11.80 -2.93
CA LEU A 193 8.80 12.63 -3.17
C LEU A 193 9.13 13.54 -2.00
N GLN A 194 8.13 14.12 -1.34
CA GLN A 194 8.33 14.92 -0.13
C GLN A 194 8.88 14.08 1.04
N GLN A 195 8.55 12.80 1.11
CA GLN A 195 9.08 11.88 2.11
C GLN A 195 10.45 11.28 1.74
N GLY A 196 11.03 11.67 0.61
CA GLY A 196 12.27 11.08 0.13
C GLY A 196 12.11 9.65 -0.39
N ILE A 197 10.89 9.23 -0.73
CA ILE A 197 10.58 7.93 -1.33
C ILE A 197 10.64 8.07 -2.84
N ALA A 198 11.40 7.20 -3.49
CA ALA A 198 11.50 7.22 -4.95
C ALA A 198 10.16 6.86 -5.59
N ALA A 199 9.68 7.72 -6.48
CA ALA A 199 8.45 7.53 -7.26
C ALA A 199 8.60 8.17 -8.63
N GLU A 200 8.16 7.49 -9.67
CA GLU A 200 8.25 7.94 -11.07
C GLU A 200 7.04 7.52 -11.89
#